data_b37466d9a885b1ba30b5257c8cec5af9
#
_entry.id   b37466d9a885b1ba30b5257c8cec5af9
#
_cell.length_a   1.000
_cell.length_b   1.000
_cell.length_c   1.000
_cell.angle_alpha   90.00
_cell.angle_beta   90.00
_cell.angle_gamma   90.00
#
_symmetry.space_group_name_H-M   'P 1'
#
loop_
_entity.id
_entity.type
_entity.pdbx_description
1 polymer ?
#
loop_
_entity_poly.entity_id
_entity_poly.type
_entity_poly.pdbx_seq_one_letter_code
_entity_poly.pdbx_strand_id
1 'polypeptide(L)'
;MEKDNSYKSILKGISFFGGAQVFQILINLVRGKFVAMLLGPEGMGISSLLTASSNTIQQIAQAGLPTAIVKEVSEAKEGSPNHISLDEVISATRTAVLTTACIGTVICIVFSALLSRWTFGNDTFTWQYVVLSIAVMFSMLGSGEMSILQGLHQVKRLSWASVVGASTGLAVGVPLYYFFGNGGIVPGMIAVSATSYIFYRTSAAKATGRLDTKIAWHIRKFIIRKLVTLGLVLMAGSLIGTLVTYLTNAFVRYIGGIDDVGLGVLFGLNNYRYDFTGILMHAEHLERYT
;
A
#
# COMPACT_ATOMS: atom_id res chain seq x y z
N MET A 1 22.51 -23.39 23.76
CA MET A 1 23.21 -22.42 22.88
C MET A 1 22.47 -22.14 21.55
N GLU A 2 21.82 -23.11 20.92
CA GLU A 2 21.12 -22.92 19.63
C GLU A 2 19.83 -22.08 19.75
N LYS A 3 19.03 -22.27 20.82
CA LYS A 3 17.82 -21.48 21.09
C LYS A 3 18.11 -19.99 21.32
N ASP A 4 19.21 -19.65 21.95
CA ASP A 4 19.57 -18.27 22.31
C ASP A 4 19.97 -17.44 21.07
N ASN A 5 20.60 -18.09 20.08
CA ASN A 5 20.92 -17.48 18.80
C ASN A 5 19.67 -17.24 17.93
N SER A 6 18.66 -18.11 18.02
CA SER A 6 17.40 -17.97 17.30
C SER A 6 16.59 -16.78 17.82
N TYR A 7 16.49 -16.62 19.16
CA TYR A 7 15.81 -15.46 19.77
C TYR A 7 16.48 -14.12 19.43
N LYS A 8 17.82 -14.06 19.46
CA LYS A 8 18.57 -12.85 19.08
C LYS A 8 18.37 -12.49 17.62
N SER A 9 18.30 -13.48 16.73
CA SER A 9 18.05 -13.27 15.31
C SER A 9 16.63 -12.74 15.07
N ILE A 10 15.63 -13.30 15.75
CA ILE A 10 14.23 -12.85 15.66
C ILE A 10 14.08 -11.43 16.20
N LEU A 11 14.61 -11.15 17.40
CA LEU A 11 14.58 -9.80 17.98
C LEU A 11 15.26 -8.76 17.08
N LYS A 12 16.40 -9.10 16.49
CA LYS A 12 17.11 -8.22 15.54
C LYS A 12 16.27 -7.98 14.27
N GLY A 13 15.57 -8.98 13.78
CA GLY A 13 14.64 -8.85 12.66
C GLY A 13 13.46 -7.94 12.98
N ILE A 14 12.83 -8.14 14.14
CA ILE A 14 11.69 -7.32 14.61
C ILE A 14 12.13 -5.87 14.84
N SER A 15 13.26 -5.63 15.49
CA SER A 15 13.78 -4.29 15.73
C SER A 15 14.12 -3.57 14.42
N PHE A 16 14.68 -4.28 13.44
CA PHE A 16 15.00 -3.69 12.14
C PHE A 16 13.75 -3.35 11.34
N PHE A 17 12.76 -4.24 11.34
CA PHE A 17 11.47 -4.02 10.68
C PHE A 17 10.68 -2.90 11.36
N GLY A 18 10.58 -2.93 12.69
CA GLY A 18 9.92 -1.88 13.49
C GLY A 18 10.57 -0.51 13.28
N GLY A 19 11.91 -0.44 13.30
CA GLY A 19 12.65 0.78 12.99
C GLY A 19 12.35 1.32 11.59
N ALA A 20 12.30 0.45 10.57
CA ALA A 20 11.94 0.85 9.22
C ALA A 20 10.50 1.38 9.11
N GLN A 21 9.55 0.80 9.85
CA GLN A 21 8.16 1.30 9.90
C GLN A 21 8.08 2.69 10.54
N VAL A 22 8.79 2.91 11.63
CA VAL A 22 8.89 4.25 12.26
C VAL A 22 9.48 5.27 11.27
N PHE A 23 10.54 4.91 10.56
CA PHE A 23 11.11 5.77 9.53
C PHE A 23 10.11 6.07 8.41
N GLN A 24 9.33 5.10 7.98
CA GLN A 24 8.30 5.28 6.95
C GLN A 24 7.18 6.21 7.42
N ILE A 25 6.77 6.10 8.68
CA ILE A 25 5.81 7.04 9.30
C ILE A 25 6.38 8.46 9.30
N LEU A 26 7.64 8.64 9.70
CA LEU A 26 8.31 9.94 9.68
C LEU A 26 8.38 10.54 8.27
N ILE A 27 8.74 9.74 7.26
CA ILE A 27 8.76 10.18 5.85
C ILE A 27 7.36 10.62 5.41
N ASN A 28 6.32 9.88 5.77
CA ASN A 28 4.93 10.23 5.43
C ASN A 28 4.47 11.50 6.14
N LEU A 29 4.85 11.72 7.40
CA LEU A 29 4.59 12.97 8.13
C LEU A 29 5.29 14.16 7.46
N VAL A 30 6.57 14.01 7.13
CA VAL A 30 7.35 15.04 6.41
C VAL A 30 6.70 15.34 5.06
N ARG A 31 6.31 14.30 4.30
CA ARG A 31 5.59 14.46 3.03
C ARG A 31 4.27 15.22 3.23
N GLY A 32 3.46 14.83 4.23
CA GLY A 32 2.21 15.50 4.55
C GLY A 32 2.41 16.98 4.87
N LYS A 33 3.46 17.31 5.64
CA LYS A 33 3.81 18.69 5.96
C LYS A 33 4.20 19.48 4.70
N PHE A 34 5.03 18.93 3.80
CA PHE A 34 5.37 19.60 2.55
C PHE A 34 4.15 19.80 1.64
N VAL A 35 3.28 18.81 1.53
CA VAL A 35 2.03 18.92 0.78
C VAL A 35 1.17 20.05 1.37
N ALA A 36 1.01 20.09 2.69
CA ALA A 36 0.26 21.16 3.38
C ALA A 36 0.84 22.55 3.14
N MET A 37 2.17 22.69 3.23
CA MET A 37 2.86 23.98 3.07
C MET A 37 2.88 24.47 1.63
N LEU A 38 3.05 23.58 0.66
CA LEU A 38 3.24 23.95 -0.75
C LEU A 38 1.91 24.03 -1.52
N LEU A 39 0.95 23.17 -1.20
CA LEU A 39 -0.31 23.06 -1.92
C LEU A 39 -1.52 23.63 -1.15
N GLY A 40 -1.36 23.89 0.14
CA GLY A 40 -2.42 24.38 1.00
C GLY A 40 -3.54 23.35 1.27
N PRO A 41 -4.65 23.78 1.91
CA PRO A 41 -5.76 22.89 2.26
C PRO A 41 -6.43 22.23 1.05
N GLU A 42 -6.59 22.98 -0.04
CA GLU A 42 -7.19 22.47 -1.28
C GLU A 42 -6.35 21.35 -1.90
N GLY A 43 -5.04 21.56 -2.05
CA GLY A 43 -4.13 20.55 -2.59
C GLY A 43 -4.02 19.31 -1.71
N MET A 44 -4.11 19.46 -0.37
CA MET A 44 -4.22 18.33 0.55
C MET A 44 -5.48 17.52 0.30
N GLY A 45 -6.63 18.17 0.14
CA GLY A 45 -7.90 17.53 -0.17
C GLY A 45 -7.82 16.73 -1.49
N ILE A 46 -7.32 17.35 -2.57
CA ILE A 46 -7.13 16.71 -3.87
C ILE A 46 -6.19 15.49 -3.76
N SER A 47 -5.05 15.66 -3.11
CA SER A 47 -4.07 14.57 -2.92
C SER A 47 -4.65 13.41 -2.12
N SER A 48 -5.42 13.69 -1.06
CA SER A 48 -6.08 12.68 -0.23
C SER A 48 -7.13 11.89 -1.02
N LEU A 49 -7.99 12.57 -1.77
CA LEU A 49 -9.03 11.95 -2.59
C LEU A 49 -8.44 11.09 -3.72
N LEU A 50 -7.42 11.59 -4.42
CA LEU A 50 -6.73 10.83 -5.46
C LEU A 50 -6.02 9.60 -4.89
N THR A 51 -5.41 9.72 -3.70
CA THR A 51 -4.77 8.59 -3.01
C THR A 51 -5.81 7.54 -2.57
N ALA A 52 -6.92 7.97 -1.99
CA ALA A 52 -8.00 7.07 -1.57
C ALA A 52 -8.60 6.31 -2.77
N SER A 53 -8.89 7.03 -3.86
CA SER A 53 -9.39 6.44 -5.10
C SER A 53 -8.41 5.42 -5.68
N SER A 54 -7.12 5.77 -5.76
CA SER A 54 -6.06 4.87 -6.24
C SER A 54 -5.96 3.61 -5.40
N ASN A 55 -6.01 3.74 -4.07
CA ASN A 55 -5.95 2.60 -3.16
C ASN A 55 -7.16 1.67 -3.35
N THR A 56 -8.35 2.23 -3.54
CA THR A 56 -9.57 1.45 -3.79
C THR A 56 -9.46 0.65 -5.09
N ILE A 57 -9.02 1.30 -6.18
CA ILE A 57 -8.80 0.64 -7.47
C ILE A 57 -7.78 -0.49 -7.33
N GLN A 58 -6.67 -0.25 -6.63
CA GLN A 58 -5.63 -1.24 -6.41
C GLN A 58 -6.15 -2.44 -5.60
N GLN A 59 -6.90 -2.21 -4.52
CA GLN A 59 -7.46 -3.28 -3.71
C GLN A 59 -8.40 -4.19 -4.53
N ILE A 60 -9.28 -3.59 -5.34
CA ILE A 60 -10.19 -4.33 -6.20
C ILE A 60 -9.42 -5.11 -7.28
N ALA A 61 -8.49 -4.45 -7.98
CA ALA A 61 -7.76 -5.06 -9.09
C ALA A 61 -6.79 -6.14 -8.63
N GLN A 62 -6.18 -6.00 -7.44
CA GLN A 62 -5.27 -7.00 -6.88
C GLN A 62 -6.00 -8.21 -6.27
N ALA A 63 -7.28 -8.08 -5.90
CA ALA A 63 -8.13 -9.19 -5.42
C ALA A 63 -7.42 -10.11 -4.41
N GLY A 64 -6.73 -9.55 -3.40
CA GLY A 64 -6.01 -10.31 -2.37
C GLY A 64 -4.73 -11.00 -2.85
N LEU A 65 -4.31 -10.78 -4.09
CA LEU A 65 -3.11 -11.38 -4.68
C LEU A 65 -1.83 -11.17 -3.85
N PRO A 66 -1.55 -9.99 -3.26
CA PRO A 66 -0.35 -9.78 -2.44
C PRO A 66 -0.21 -10.78 -1.30
N THR A 67 -1.28 -11.06 -0.57
CA THR A 67 -1.28 -12.02 0.54
C THR A 67 -1.12 -13.45 0.04
N ALA A 68 -1.77 -13.81 -1.07
CA ALA A 68 -1.62 -15.11 -1.71
C ALA A 68 -0.17 -15.36 -2.17
N ILE A 69 0.50 -14.34 -2.72
CA ILE A 69 1.90 -14.40 -3.14
C ILE A 69 2.81 -14.69 -1.94
N VAL A 70 2.62 -13.97 -0.83
CA VAL A 70 3.44 -14.18 0.38
C VAL A 70 3.36 -15.64 0.82
N LYS A 71 2.15 -16.22 0.85
CA LYS A 71 1.95 -17.61 1.24
C LYS A 71 2.63 -18.58 0.27
N GLU A 72 2.35 -18.47 -1.03
CA GLU A 72 2.87 -19.40 -2.03
C GLU A 72 4.40 -19.36 -2.15
N VAL A 73 4.99 -18.16 -2.07
CA VAL A 73 6.46 -17.99 -2.08
C VAL A 73 7.08 -18.56 -0.82
N SER A 74 6.45 -18.41 0.35
CA SER A 74 6.92 -18.99 1.60
C SER A 74 6.87 -20.51 1.56
N GLU A 75 5.76 -21.10 1.11
CA GLU A 75 5.60 -22.55 0.93
C GLU A 75 6.63 -23.14 -0.06
N ALA A 76 6.86 -22.46 -1.19
CA ALA A 76 7.85 -22.88 -2.18
C ALA A 76 9.29 -22.84 -1.64
N LYS A 77 9.60 -21.88 -0.77
CA LYS A 77 10.92 -21.73 -0.13
C LYS A 77 11.18 -22.86 0.88
N GLU A 78 10.16 -23.28 1.63
CA GLU A 78 10.27 -24.35 2.63
C GLU A 78 10.26 -25.75 2.04
N GLY A 79 10.01 -25.88 0.76
CA GLY A 79 9.91 -27.16 0.04
C GLY A 79 8.45 -27.55 -0.20
N SER A 80 7.93 -27.18 -1.36
CA SER A 80 6.54 -27.47 -1.74
C SER A 80 6.30 -28.98 -1.89
N PRO A 81 5.20 -29.54 -1.34
CA PRO A 81 4.82 -30.94 -1.55
C PRO A 81 4.59 -31.30 -3.03
N ASN A 82 4.38 -30.34 -3.90
CA ASN A 82 4.06 -30.50 -5.31
C ASN A 82 5.26 -30.40 -6.26
N HIS A 83 6.51 -30.47 -5.76
CA HIS A 83 7.74 -30.35 -6.56
C HIS A 83 7.83 -29.08 -7.44
N ILE A 84 7.06 -28.03 -7.14
CA ILE A 84 7.11 -26.75 -7.85
C ILE A 84 8.31 -25.97 -7.31
N SER A 85 9.21 -25.57 -8.20
CA SER A 85 10.41 -24.84 -7.81
C SER A 85 10.07 -23.38 -7.41
N LEU A 86 10.89 -22.79 -6.53
CA LEU A 86 10.75 -21.40 -6.13
C LEU A 86 10.78 -20.44 -7.34
N ASP A 87 11.63 -20.74 -8.33
CA ASP A 87 11.77 -19.94 -9.55
C ASP A 87 10.49 -19.94 -10.39
N GLU A 88 9.81 -21.07 -10.47
CA GLU A 88 8.52 -21.20 -11.15
C GLU A 88 7.44 -20.36 -10.48
N VAL A 89 7.37 -20.40 -9.13
CA VAL A 89 6.42 -19.62 -8.37
C VAL A 89 6.67 -18.12 -8.55
N ILE A 90 7.92 -17.66 -8.45
CA ILE A 90 8.26 -16.24 -8.61
C ILE A 90 7.98 -15.74 -10.02
N SER A 91 8.32 -16.53 -11.06
CA SER A 91 8.05 -16.14 -12.43
C SER A 91 6.55 -16.09 -12.74
N ALA A 92 5.76 -17.07 -12.27
CA ALA A 92 4.31 -17.08 -12.39
C ALA A 92 3.67 -15.88 -11.64
N THR A 93 4.15 -15.59 -10.43
CA THR A 93 3.75 -14.44 -9.62
C THR A 93 3.95 -13.12 -10.37
N ARG A 94 5.13 -12.90 -10.96
CA ARG A 94 5.41 -11.69 -11.74
C ARG A 94 4.46 -11.55 -12.95
N THR A 95 4.16 -12.65 -13.61
CA THR A 95 3.18 -12.65 -14.71
C THR A 95 1.78 -12.31 -14.20
N ALA A 96 1.35 -12.90 -13.07
CA ALA A 96 0.05 -12.61 -12.46
C ALA A 96 -0.06 -11.13 -12.03
N VAL A 97 0.97 -10.60 -11.39
CA VAL A 97 1.02 -9.18 -10.98
C VAL A 97 1.00 -8.24 -12.17
N LEU A 98 1.74 -8.55 -13.24
CA LEU A 98 1.73 -7.75 -14.46
C LEU A 98 0.34 -7.74 -15.11
N THR A 99 -0.32 -8.90 -15.22
CA THR A 99 -1.67 -8.99 -15.79
C THR A 99 -2.69 -8.21 -14.97
N THR A 100 -2.68 -8.35 -13.64
CA THR A 100 -3.58 -7.58 -12.76
C THR A 100 -3.26 -6.09 -12.75
N ALA A 101 -1.99 -5.69 -12.84
CA ALA A 101 -1.59 -4.29 -12.99
C ALA A 101 -2.12 -3.68 -14.30
N CYS A 102 -2.00 -4.40 -15.42
CA CYS A 102 -2.59 -3.97 -16.70
C CYS A 102 -4.12 -3.85 -16.60
N ILE A 103 -4.80 -4.81 -15.98
CA ILE A 103 -6.26 -4.76 -15.77
C ILE A 103 -6.61 -3.54 -14.90
N GLY A 104 -5.94 -3.31 -13.79
CA GLY A 104 -6.17 -2.16 -12.91
C GLY A 104 -5.95 -0.83 -13.62
N THR A 105 -4.92 -0.75 -14.47
CA THR A 105 -4.64 0.42 -15.30
C THR A 105 -5.77 0.68 -16.30
N VAL A 106 -6.22 -0.35 -17.00
CA VAL A 106 -7.34 -0.26 -17.96
C VAL A 106 -8.62 0.17 -17.25
N ILE A 107 -8.93 -0.42 -16.08
CA ILE A 107 -10.08 -0.03 -15.27
C ILE A 107 -9.98 1.46 -14.89
N CYS A 108 -8.82 1.92 -14.43
CA CYS A 108 -8.62 3.32 -14.06
C CYS A 108 -8.84 4.27 -15.26
N ILE A 109 -8.38 3.90 -16.45
CA ILE A 109 -8.54 4.70 -17.68
C ILE A 109 -10.01 4.71 -18.12
N VAL A 110 -10.64 3.55 -18.23
CA VAL A 110 -12.02 3.41 -18.72
C VAL A 110 -13.01 4.11 -17.79
N PHE A 111 -12.81 3.98 -16.49
CA PHE A 111 -13.69 4.57 -15.48
C PHE A 111 -13.23 5.97 -15.01
N SER A 112 -12.24 6.59 -15.68
CA SER A 112 -11.67 7.88 -15.26
C SER A 112 -12.72 8.99 -15.09
N ALA A 113 -13.65 9.13 -16.03
CA ALA A 113 -14.73 10.12 -15.95
C ALA A 113 -15.70 9.82 -14.80
N LEU A 114 -16.06 8.54 -14.61
CA LEU A 114 -16.93 8.12 -13.49
C LEU A 114 -16.26 8.36 -12.14
N LEU A 115 -14.96 8.03 -12.03
CA LEU A 115 -14.16 8.28 -10.82
C LEU A 115 -14.05 9.77 -10.52
N SER A 116 -13.86 10.61 -11.54
CA SER A 116 -13.84 12.07 -11.38
C SER A 116 -15.17 12.59 -10.83
N ARG A 117 -16.29 12.17 -11.41
CA ARG A 117 -17.64 12.56 -10.96
C ARG A 117 -17.94 12.08 -9.54
N TRP A 118 -17.61 10.82 -9.21
CA TRP A 118 -17.88 10.27 -7.88
C TRP A 118 -17.01 10.90 -6.78
N THR A 119 -15.75 11.21 -7.11
CA THR A 119 -14.80 11.73 -6.12
C THR A 119 -14.89 13.24 -5.97
N PHE A 120 -15.03 13.98 -7.07
CA PHE A 120 -14.98 15.45 -7.08
C PHE A 120 -16.29 16.12 -7.48
N GLY A 121 -17.32 15.35 -7.86
CA GLY A 121 -18.61 15.89 -8.30
C GLY A 121 -18.60 16.51 -9.70
N ASN A 122 -17.48 16.49 -10.42
CA ASN A 122 -17.31 17.09 -11.74
C ASN A 122 -16.35 16.29 -12.63
N ASP A 123 -16.24 16.65 -13.91
CA ASP A 123 -15.37 16.01 -14.89
C ASP A 123 -13.96 16.61 -14.98
N THR A 124 -13.64 17.61 -14.17
CA THR A 124 -12.39 18.40 -14.27
C THR A 124 -11.15 17.54 -14.05
N PHE A 125 -11.25 16.49 -13.24
CA PHE A 125 -10.14 15.62 -12.88
C PHE A 125 -10.05 14.33 -13.74
N THR A 126 -10.84 14.21 -14.81
CA THR A 126 -10.83 13.02 -15.68
C THR A 126 -9.45 12.75 -16.25
N TRP A 127 -8.76 13.78 -16.76
CA TRP A 127 -7.42 13.64 -17.31
C TRP A 127 -6.39 13.25 -16.22
N GLN A 128 -6.54 13.78 -15.02
CA GLN A 128 -5.69 13.42 -13.90
C GLN A 128 -5.82 11.94 -13.54
N TYR A 129 -7.02 11.34 -13.63
CA TYR A 129 -7.22 9.90 -13.45
C TYR A 129 -6.58 9.06 -14.55
N VAL A 130 -6.62 9.51 -15.81
CA VAL A 130 -5.91 8.85 -16.91
C VAL A 130 -4.41 8.81 -16.65
N VAL A 131 -3.80 9.92 -16.22
CA VAL A 131 -2.38 9.98 -15.90
C VAL A 131 -2.06 9.21 -14.60
N LEU A 132 -2.96 9.26 -13.62
CA LEU A 132 -2.84 8.53 -12.35
C LEU A 132 -2.80 7.00 -12.54
N SER A 133 -3.39 6.48 -13.63
CA SER A 133 -3.34 5.05 -13.95
C SER A 133 -1.90 4.50 -14.04
N ILE A 134 -0.94 5.35 -14.43
CA ILE A 134 0.49 5.00 -14.45
C ILE A 134 1.00 4.78 -13.01
N ALA A 135 0.59 5.63 -12.06
CA ALA A 135 0.94 5.45 -10.65
C ALA A 135 0.33 4.18 -10.08
N VAL A 136 -0.92 3.86 -10.43
CA VAL A 136 -1.60 2.62 -10.05
C VAL A 136 -0.82 1.41 -10.57
N MET A 137 -0.40 1.43 -11.83
CA MET A 137 0.39 0.34 -12.43
C MET A 137 1.70 0.11 -11.66
N PHE A 138 2.51 1.14 -11.44
CA PHE A 138 3.76 1.01 -10.70
C PHE A 138 3.55 0.59 -9.25
N SER A 139 2.51 1.08 -8.59
CA SER A 139 2.17 0.69 -7.23
C SER A 139 1.80 -0.79 -7.14
N MET A 140 1.01 -1.31 -8.08
CA MET A 140 0.64 -2.73 -8.13
C MET A 140 1.85 -3.63 -8.41
N LEU A 141 2.71 -3.23 -9.35
CA LEU A 141 3.97 -3.94 -9.62
C LEU A 141 4.88 -3.93 -8.40
N GLY A 142 4.98 -2.80 -7.70
CA GLY A 142 5.74 -2.66 -6.46
C GLY A 142 5.22 -3.55 -5.34
N SER A 143 3.91 -3.62 -5.17
CA SER A 143 3.23 -4.50 -4.21
C SER A 143 3.54 -5.98 -4.46
N GLY A 144 3.59 -6.41 -5.71
CA GLY A 144 3.99 -7.77 -6.08
C GLY A 144 5.43 -8.12 -5.70
N GLU A 145 6.39 -7.27 -6.01
CA GLU A 145 7.80 -7.49 -5.64
C GLU A 145 8.01 -7.38 -4.11
N MET A 146 7.28 -6.49 -3.44
CA MET A 146 7.22 -6.41 -1.97
C MET A 146 6.75 -7.74 -1.37
N SER A 147 5.67 -8.32 -1.91
CA SER A 147 5.11 -9.60 -1.45
C SER A 147 6.08 -10.76 -1.68
N ILE A 148 6.84 -10.78 -2.78
CA ILE A 148 7.91 -11.76 -3.00
C ILE A 148 8.99 -11.64 -1.91
N LEU A 149 9.45 -10.43 -1.59
CA LEU A 149 10.42 -10.22 -0.50
C LEU A 149 9.90 -10.66 0.87
N GLN A 150 8.61 -10.45 1.13
CA GLN A 150 7.93 -10.92 2.36
C GLN A 150 7.90 -12.45 2.40
N GLY A 151 7.46 -13.12 1.33
CA GLY A 151 7.42 -14.58 1.24
C GLY A 151 8.81 -15.22 1.34
N LEU A 152 9.85 -14.57 0.82
CA LEU A 152 11.24 -14.98 1.00
C LEU A 152 11.80 -14.70 2.40
N HIS A 153 11.02 -14.09 3.30
CA HIS A 153 11.47 -13.67 4.63
C HIS A 153 12.70 -12.75 4.61
N GLN A 154 12.88 -11.98 3.53
CA GLN A 154 14.01 -11.05 3.35
C GLN A 154 13.71 -9.68 3.99
N VAL A 155 13.38 -9.69 5.29
CA VAL A 155 12.93 -8.52 6.07
C VAL A 155 13.89 -7.33 5.93
N LYS A 156 15.20 -7.58 6.01
CA LYS A 156 16.22 -6.53 5.90
C LYS A 156 16.20 -5.83 4.53
N ARG A 157 16.09 -6.60 3.44
CA ARG A 157 16.03 -6.06 2.07
C ARG A 157 14.71 -5.35 1.81
N LEU A 158 13.62 -5.89 2.34
CA LEU A 158 12.29 -5.28 2.28
C LEU A 158 12.30 -3.90 2.95
N SER A 159 12.76 -3.84 4.20
CA SER A 159 12.83 -2.60 4.97
C SER A 159 13.73 -1.55 4.30
N TRP A 160 14.89 -1.96 3.80
CA TRP A 160 15.78 -1.08 3.06
C TRP A 160 15.11 -0.51 1.79
N ALA A 161 14.51 -1.37 0.97
CA ALA A 161 13.81 -0.95 -0.25
C ALA A 161 12.65 0.01 0.06
N SER A 162 11.90 -0.26 1.13
CA SER A 162 10.78 0.56 1.58
C SER A 162 11.23 1.96 1.99
N VAL A 163 12.24 2.06 2.86
CA VAL A 163 12.76 3.34 3.35
C VAL A 163 13.41 4.15 2.23
N VAL A 164 14.28 3.52 1.43
CA VAL A 164 14.97 4.22 0.34
C VAL A 164 13.99 4.62 -0.76
N GLY A 165 13.05 3.74 -1.11
CA GLY A 165 12.01 4.04 -2.09
C GLY A 165 11.14 5.24 -1.68
N ALA A 166 10.69 5.26 -0.42
CA ALA A 166 9.89 6.36 0.13
C ALA A 166 10.70 7.67 0.22
N SER A 167 11.97 7.61 0.68
CA SER A 167 12.84 8.79 0.77
C SER A 167 13.15 9.38 -0.62
N THR A 168 13.47 8.53 -1.58
CA THR A 168 13.73 8.96 -2.97
C THR A 168 12.46 9.53 -3.61
N GLY A 169 11.32 8.87 -3.38
CA GLY A 169 10.02 9.34 -3.83
C GLY A 169 9.66 10.72 -3.27
N LEU A 170 9.97 10.96 -1.97
CA LEU A 170 9.82 12.27 -1.36
C LEU A 170 10.76 13.31 -2.00
N ALA A 171 12.04 12.96 -2.17
CA ALA A 171 13.03 13.87 -2.76
C ALA A 171 12.69 14.30 -4.19
N VAL A 172 12.02 13.44 -4.97
CA VAL A 172 11.52 13.77 -6.32
C VAL A 172 10.16 14.45 -6.27
N GLY A 173 9.26 14.01 -5.37
CA GLY A 173 7.90 14.53 -5.28
C GLY A 173 7.83 15.97 -4.79
N VAL A 174 8.65 16.35 -3.78
CA VAL A 174 8.62 17.72 -3.22
C VAL A 174 8.96 18.79 -4.28
N PRO A 175 10.03 18.67 -5.11
CA PRO A 175 10.25 19.59 -6.21
C PRO A 175 9.07 19.68 -7.19
N LEU A 176 8.42 18.56 -7.51
CA LEU A 176 7.25 18.58 -8.40
C LEU A 176 6.09 19.38 -7.82
N TYR A 177 5.86 19.29 -6.49
CA TYR A 177 4.86 20.12 -5.81
C TYR A 177 5.25 21.59 -5.82
N TYR A 178 6.53 21.90 -5.62
CA TYR A 178 7.04 23.27 -5.60
C TYR A 178 6.92 23.98 -6.96
N PHE A 179 7.29 23.28 -8.06
CA PHE A 179 7.30 23.89 -9.40
C PHE A 179 5.95 23.88 -10.08
N PHE A 180 5.11 22.88 -9.86
CA PHE A 180 3.85 22.69 -10.58
C PHE A 180 2.60 22.90 -9.70
N GLY A 181 2.75 23.18 -8.41
CA GLY A 181 1.62 23.36 -7.50
C GLY A 181 0.67 22.16 -7.52
N ASN A 182 -0.64 22.43 -7.61
CA ASN A 182 -1.67 21.38 -7.66
C ASN A 182 -1.51 20.44 -8.88
N GLY A 183 -0.97 20.92 -10.01
CA GLY A 183 -0.65 20.08 -11.17
C GLY A 183 0.47 19.06 -10.91
N GLY A 184 1.32 19.30 -9.91
CA GLY A 184 2.40 18.40 -9.50
C GLY A 184 1.95 17.18 -8.68
N ILE A 185 0.69 17.13 -8.21
CA ILE A 185 0.20 16.04 -7.34
C ILE A 185 0.30 14.69 -8.05
N VAL A 186 -0.28 14.56 -9.23
CA VAL A 186 -0.29 13.27 -9.97
C VAL A 186 1.13 12.87 -10.42
N PRO A 187 1.94 13.76 -11.05
CA PRO A 187 3.35 13.44 -11.32
C PRO A 187 4.14 13.04 -10.07
N GLY A 188 3.90 13.69 -8.94
CA GLY A 188 4.50 13.33 -7.66
C GLY A 188 4.12 11.92 -7.19
N MET A 189 2.85 11.53 -7.34
CA MET A 189 2.39 10.18 -7.02
C MET A 189 3.03 9.14 -7.95
N ILE A 190 3.17 9.44 -9.24
CA ILE A 190 3.86 8.57 -10.21
C ILE A 190 5.32 8.39 -9.81
N ALA A 191 6.02 9.47 -9.48
CA ALA A 191 7.42 9.44 -9.07
C ALA A 191 7.63 8.56 -7.82
N VAL A 192 6.77 8.71 -6.80
CA VAL A 192 6.81 7.89 -5.58
C VAL A 192 6.55 6.42 -5.88
N SER A 193 5.55 6.10 -6.68
CA SER A 193 5.21 4.71 -7.03
C SER A 193 6.30 4.07 -7.88
N ALA A 194 6.83 4.79 -8.88
CA ALA A 194 7.89 4.31 -9.76
C ALA A 194 9.20 4.07 -9.00
N THR A 195 9.63 5.00 -8.15
CA THR A 195 10.84 4.84 -7.32
C THR A 195 10.70 3.67 -6.37
N SER A 196 9.57 3.54 -5.68
CA SER A 196 9.28 2.40 -4.79
C SER A 196 9.34 1.07 -5.54
N TYR A 197 8.71 0.98 -6.72
CA TYR A 197 8.78 -0.21 -7.57
C TYR A 197 10.23 -0.56 -7.95
N ILE A 198 11.04 0.41 -8.38
CA ILE A 198 12.44 0.20 -8.77
C ILE A 198 13.24 -0.39 -7.60
N PHE A 199 13.09 0.16 -6.40
CA PHE A 199 13.81 -0.34 -5.21
C PHE A 199 13.31 -1.72 -4.76
N TYR A 200 12.01 -2.00 -4.80
CA TYR A 200 11.50 -3.34 -4.52
C TYR A 200 11.97 -4.35 -5.58
N ARG A 201 11.92 -3.99 -6.86
CA ARG A 201 12.36 -4.84 -7.97
C ARG A 201 13.84 -5.19 -7.90
N THR A 202 14.70 -4.20 -7.65
CA THR A 202 16.16 -4.41 -7.52
C THR A 202 16.49 -5.23 -6.28
N SER A 203 15.80 -5.01 -5.17
CA SER A 203 15.98 -5.78 -3.94
C SER A 203 15.49 -7.22 -4.09
N ALA A 204 14.35 -7.44 -4.75
CA ALA A 204 13.84 -8.77 -5.06
C ALA A 204 14.76 -9.50 -6.04
N ALA A 205 15.27 -8.85 -7.09
CA ALA A 205 16.21 -9.45 -8.03
C ALA A 205 17.53 -9.89 -7.34
N LYS A 206 18.03 -9.10 -6.37
CA LYS A 206 19.19 -9.49 -5.55
C LYS A 206 18.88 -10.62 -4.57
N ALA A 207 17.61 -10.81 -4.18
CA ALA A 207 17.20 -11.88 -3.28
C ALA A 207 17.01 -13.22 -4.01
N THR A 208 16.49 -13.17 -5.24
CA THR A 208 16.16 -14.36 -6.04
C THR A 208 17.31 -14.83 -6.93
N GLY A 209 18.32 -13.99 -7.18
CA GLY A 209 19.41 -14.31 -8.10
C GLY A 209 18.96 -14.41 -9.57
N ARG A 210 19.65 -15.24 -10.36
CA ARG A 210 19.23 -15.54 -11.73
C ARG A 210 18.09 -16.58 -11.68
N LEU A 211 16.90 -16.13 -12.08
CA LEU A 211 15.75 -17.02 -12.21
C LEU A 211 15.81 -17.75 -13.55
N ASP A 212 15.53 -19.04 -13.55
CA ASP A 212 15.26 -19.76 -14.78
C ASP A 212 13.83 -19.43 -15.26
N THR A 213 13.76 -18.67 -16.36
CA THR A 213 12.49 -18.17 -16.89
C THR A 213 11.77 -19.15 -17.83
N LYS A 214 12.40 -20.29 -18.13
CA LYS A 214 11.84 -21.31 -19.02
C LYS A 214 10.85 -22.21 -18.27
N ILE A 215 9.66 -21.69 -18.02
CA ILE A 215 8.60 -22.43 -17.34
C ILE A 215 7.57 -22.88 -18.36
N ALA A 216 7.15 -24.13 -18.28
CA ALA A 216 6.10 -24.68 -19.11
C ALA A 216 4.78 -23.89 -18.89
N TRP A 217 4.09 -23.54 -19.97
CA TRP A 217 2.88 -22.72 -19.92
C TRP A 217 1.79 -23.28 -19.02
N HIS A 218 1.62 -24.60 -18.98
CA HIS A 218 0.60 -25.25 -18.15
C HIS A 218 0.90 -25.13 -16.65
N ILE A 219 2.18 -25.22 -16.22
CA ILE A 219 2.60 -25.01 -14.82
C ILE A 219 2.34 -23.55 -14.43
N ARG A 220 2.72 -22.58 -15.28
CA ARG A 220 2.45 -21.17 -15.04
C ARG A 220 0.96 -20.89 -14.86
N LYS A 221 0.11 -21.43 -15.75
CA LYS A 221 -1.34 -21.29 -15.66
C LYS A 221 -1.91 -21.89 -14.37
N PHE A 222 -1.39 -23.05 -13.96
CA PHE A 222 -1.79 -23.70 -12.71
C PHE A 222 -1.47 -22.82 -11.50
N ILE A 223 -0.23 -22.30 -11.40
CA ILE A 223 0.19 -21.42 -10.29
C ILE A 223 -0.64 -20.14 -10.29
N ILE A 224 -0.85 -19.48 -11.43
CA ILE A 224 -1.67 -18.26 -11.52
C ILE A 224 -3.09 -18.53 -11.05
N ARG A 225 -3.71 -19.65 -11.48
CA ARG A 225 -5.06 -20.00 -11.04
C ARG A 225 -5.11 -20.22 -9.53
N LYS A 226 -4.11 -20.90 -8.96
CA LYS A 226 -3.99 -21.11 -7.51
C LYS A 226 -3.87 -19.78 -6.76
N LEU A 227 -3.00 -18.88 -7.23
CA LEU A 227 -2.82 -17.53 -6.66
C LEU A 227 -4.11 -16.71 -6.70
N VAL A 228 -4.81 -16.70 -7.82
CA VAL A 228 -6.07 -15.95 -7.97
C VAL A 228 -7.16 -16.54 -7.08
N THR A 229 -7.32 -17.85 -7.06
CA THR A 229 -8.34 -18.51 -6.20
C THR A 229 -8.05 -18.25 -4.73
N LEU A 230 -6.80 -18.41 -4.30
CA LEU A 230 -6.38 -18.12 -2.92
C LEU A 230 -6.58 -16.64 -2.58
N GLY A 231 -6.20 -15.75 -3.50
CA GLY A 231 -6.36 -14.30 -3.35
C GLY A 231 -7.82 -13.90 -3.16
N LEU A 232 -8.73 -14.44 -3.98
CA LEU A 232 -10.17 -14.17 -3.86
C LEU A 232 -10.74 -14.64 -2.51
N VAL A 233 -10.34 -15.82 -2.03
CA VAL A 233 -10.74 -16.31 -0.70
C VAL A 233 -10.24 -15.39 0.42
N LEU A 234 -8.96 -14.97 0.35
CA LEU A 234 -8.38 -14.06 1.33
C LEU A 234 -9.01 -12.66 1.25
N MET A 235 -9.34 -12.19 0.05
CA MET A 235 -10.08 -10.94 -0.15
C MET A 235 -11.48 -11.02 0.49
N ALA A 236 -12.21 -12.12 0.28
CA ALA A 236 -13.52 -12.33 0.92
C ALA A 236 -13.42 -12.27 2.45
N GLY A 237 -12.38 -12.90 3.04
CA GLY A 237 -12.10 -12.81 4.47
C GLY A 237 -11.84 -11.39 4.95
N SER A 238 -11.06 -10.60 4.20
CA SER A 238 -10.79 -9.19 4.54
C SER A 238 -12.04 -8.30 4.41
N LEU A 239 -12.90 -8.57 3.42
CA LEU A 239 -14.19 -7.87 3.26
C LEU A 239 -15.12 -8.14 4.44
N ILE A 240 -15.19 -9.38 4.92
CA ILE A 240 -15.96 -9.73 6.12
C ILE A 240 -15.45 -8.95 7.33
N GLY A 241 -14.11 -8.88 7.53
CA GLY A 241 -13.50 -8.10 8.60
C GLY A 241 -13.86 -6.61 8.52
N THR A 242 -13.81 -6.03 7.32
CA THR A 242 -14.21 -4.64 7.09
C THR A 242 -15.70 -4.42 7.35
N LEU A 243 -16.55 -5.36 6.94
CA LEU A 243 -17.99 -5.30 7.20
C LEU A 243 -18.29 -5.37 8.70
N VAL A 244 -17.64 -6.28 9.43
CA VAL A 244 -17.79 -6.38 10.89
C VAL A 244 -17.37 -5.07 11.56
N THR A 245 -16.24 -4.50 11.18
CA THR A 245 -15.77 -3.19 11.71
C THR A 245 -16.78 -2.09 11.41
N TYR A 246 -17.32 -2.05 10.18
CA TYR A 246 -18.36 -1.08 9.80
C TYR A 246 -19.64 -1.23 10.63
N LEU A 247 -20.12 -2.47 10.79
CA LEU A 247 -21.30 -2.75 11.59
C LEU A 247 -21.08 -2.40 13.08
N THR A 248 -19.89 -2.70 13.61
CA THR A 248 -19.53 -2.33 14.98
C THR A 248 -19.55 -0.82 15.16
N ASN A 249 -18.92 -0.06 14.25
CA ASN A 249 -18.93 1.40 14.32
C ASN A 249 -20.33 1.98 14.14
N ALA A 250 -21.15 1.41 13.26
CA ALA A 250 -22.53 1.82 13.06
C ALA A 250 -23.37 1.56 14.33
N PHE A 251 -23.14 0.43 15.02
CA PHE A 251 -23.81 0.06 16.26
C PHE A 251 -23.40 0.98 17.42
N VAL A 252 -22.08 1.26 17.56
CA VAL A 252 -21.58 2.22 18.55
C VAL A 252 -22.19 3.60 18.32
N ARG A 253 -22.25 4.06 17.07
CA ARG A 253 -22.90 5.32 16.72
C ARG A 253 -24.38 5.35 17.08
N TYR A 254 -25.07 4.22 16.90
CA TYR A 254 -26.50 4.11 17.22
C TYR A 254 -26.78 4.20 18.74
N ILE A 255 -25.89 3.65 19.57
CA ILE A 255 -26.03 3.66 21.03
C ILE A 255 -25.47 4.94 21.66
N GLY A 256 -24.25 5.35 21.31
CA GLY A 256 -23.51 6.45 21.95
C GLY A 256 -23.53 7.78 21.19
N GLY A 257 -23.99 7.78 19.93
CA GLY A 257 -23.95 8.96 19.08
C GLY A 257 -22.69 9.02 18.17
N ILE A 258 -22.54 10.15 17.45
CA ILE A 258 -21.42 10.35 16.50
C ILE A 258 -20.09 10.51 17.27
N ASP A 259 -20.15 11.04 18.47
CA ASP A 259 -18.98 11.40 19.27
C ASP A 259 -18.23 10.17 19.82
N ASP A 260 -18.92 9.03 19.94
CA ASP A 260 -18.35 7.76 20.43
C ASP A 260 -17.65 6.90 19.37
N VAL A 261 -17.76 7.26 18.09
CA VAL A 261 -17.23 6.43 16.98
C VAL A 261 -15.73 6.59 16.75
N GLY A 262 -15.09 7.52 17.42
CA GLY A 262 -13.63 7.66 17.40
C GLY A 262 -13.13 9.09 17.58
N LEU A 263 -12.15 9.23 18.42
CA LEU A 263 -11.33 10.45 18.56
C LEU A 263 -10.39 10.57 17.34
N GLY A 264 -10.93 10.96 16.19
CA GLY A 264 -10.16 11.28 15.00
C GLY A 264 -9.97 12.78 14.87
N VAL A 265 -8.77 13.29 15.18
CA VAL A 265 -8.43 14.70 14.98
C VAL A 265 -7.33 14.82 13.93
N LEU A 266 -7.58 15.67 12.93
CA LEU A 266 -6.57 16.07 11.94
C LEU A 266 -5.68 17.16 12.57
N PHE A 267 -4.48 16.76 13.02
CA PHE A 267 -3.51 17.69 13.57
C PHE A 267 -2.89 18.59 12.49
N GLY A 268 -2.74 19.88 12.80
CA GLY A 268 -1.87 20.78 12.04
C GLY A 268 -2.54 21.58 10.94
N LEU A 269 -3.86 21.65 10.88
CA LEU A 269 -4.58 22.50 9.90
C LEU A 269 -4.39 23.98 10.18
N ASN A 270 -4.32 24.39 11.45
CA ASN A 270 -4.11 25.79 11.82
C ASN A 270 -3.16 25.94 13.02
N ASN A 271 -3.45 25.30 14.16
CA ASN A 271 -2.61 25.31 15.34
C ASN A 271 -2.73 23.99 16.12
N TYR A 272 -1.67 23.17 16.06
CA TYR A 272 -1.63 21.84 16.71
C TYR A 272 -1.92 21.89 18.23
N ARG A 273 -1.65 23.01 18.89
CA ARG A 273 -1.93 23.17 20.33
C ARG A 273 -3.44 23.24 20.59
N TYR A 274 -4.19 23.83 19.67
CA TYR A 274 -5.64 23.91 19.75
C TYR A 274 -6.28 22.54 19.57
N ASP A 275 -5.79 21.80 18.56
CA ASP A 275 -6.25 20.44 18.27
C ASP A 275 -5.95 19.49 19.44
N PHE A 276 -4.74 19.58 20.03
CA PHE A 276 -4.35 18.77 21.18
C PHE A 276 -5.17 19.09 22.44
N THR A 277 -5.42 20.38 22.70
CA THR A 277 -6.26 20.81 23.83
C THR A 277 -7.70 20.33 23.63
N GLY A 278 -8.22 20.40 22.41
CA GLY A 278 -9.55 19.89 22.06
C GLY A 278 -9.71 18.41 22.35
N ILE A 279 -8.71 17.58 21.99
CA ILE A 279 -8.71 16.12 22.30
C ILE A 279 -8.71 15.88 23.81
N LEU A 280 -7.85 16.59 24.56
CA LEU A 280 -7.78 16.42 26.03
C LEU A 280 -9.10 16.79 26.71
N MET A 281 -9.73 17.90 26.29
CA MET A 281 -11.03 18.32 26.82
C MET A 281 -12.13 17.31 26.47
N HIS A 282 -12.08 16.75 25.27
CA HIS A 282 -13.06 15.73 24.84
C HIS A 282 -12.87 14.40 25.60
N ALA A 283 -11.62 13.98 25.80
CA ALA A 283 -11.32 12.80 26.64
C ALA A 283 -11.76 13.00 28.09
N GLU A 284 -11.51 14.17 28.68
CA GLU A 284 -11.97 14.50 30.03
C GLU A 284 -13.51 14.58 30.12
N HIS A 285 -14.17 15.04 29.07
CA HIS A 285 -15.63 15.05 28.99
C HIS A 285 -16.19 13.62 28.97
N LEU A 286 -15.62 12.73 28.16
CA LEU A 286 -16.02 11.32 28.14
C LEU A 286 -15.83 10.62 29.49
N GLU A 287 -14.70 10.86 30.18
CA GLU A 287 -14.48 10.28 31.53
C GLU A 287 -15.47 10.76 32.58
N ARG A 288 -16.06 11.94 32.45
CA ARG A 288 -17.05 12.48 33.42
C ARG A 288 -18.46 11.91 33.25
N TYR A 289 -18.76 11.35 32.09
CA TYR A 289 -20.13 10.91 31.75
C TYR A 289 -20.22 9.40 31.46
N THR A 290 -19.11 8.64 31.57
CA THR A 290 -19.08 7.17 31.66
C THR A 290 -18.94 6.73 33.11
#